data_aa4627b34b3323fc0ce1f223ae6dabf6
#
_entry.id   aa4627b34b3323fc0ce1f223ae6dabf6
#
_cell.length_a   1.000
_cell.length_b   1.000
_cell.length_c   1.000
_cell.angle_alpha   90.00
_cell.angle_beta   90.00
_cell.angle_gamma   90.00
#
_symmetry.space_group_name_H-M   'P 1'
#
loop_
_entity.id
_entity.type
_entity.pdbx_description
1 polymer ?
#
loop_
_entity_poly.entity_id
_entity_poly.type
_entity_poly.pdbx_seq_one_letter_code
_entity_poly.pdbx_strand_id
1 'polypeptide(L)'
;MKMPMNWAKEFAEFECTPQEFADRMTMSGSKVETYECEADGIKNVVVGKILEIVPHPDSDHMVVCQVDVGRDAPVQIVTGANNLKVGDLVPAALHVAKLPGGKEIRRGKLRGVESGGMLCSLSELGLTAFCLIWENGNAAHQVQ
;
A
#
# COMPACT_ATOMS: atom_id res chain seq x y z
N MET A 1 18.27 -16.93 -10.11
CA MET A 1 17.06 -16.53 -10.87
C MET A 1 15.96 -16.23 -9.87
N LYS A 2 15.33 -15.07 -9.97
CA LYS A 2 14.14 -14.75 -9.16
C LYS A 2 12.89 -15.04 -10.00
N MET A 3 11.92 -15.75 -9.43
CA MET A 3 10.66 -16.11 -10.07
C MET A 3 9.50 -15.59 -9.21
N PRO A 4 8.67 -14.66 -9.71
CA PRO A 4 7.47 -14.23 -9.01
C PRO A 4 6.44 -15.37 -8.92
N MET A 5 5.86 -15.60 -7.74
CA MET A 5 4.83 -16.64 -7.57
C MET A 5 3.58 -16.39 -8.43
N ASN A 6 3.21 -15.12 -8.62
CA ASN A 6 2.07 -14.78 -9.45
C ASN A 6 2.29 -15.15 -10.92
N TRP A 7 3.51 -14.97 -11.42
CA TRP A 7 3.87 -15.42 -12.75
C TRP A 7 3.81 -16.96 -12.88
N ALA A 8 4.25 -17.70 -11.86
CA ALA A 8 4.15 -19.15 -11.86
C ALA A 8 2.69 -19.65 -11.92
N LYS A 9 1.74 -18.91 -11.33
CA LYS A 9 0.30 -19.21 -11.37
C LYS A 9 -0.34 -19.08 -12.76
N GLU A 10 0.29 -18.34 -13.68
CA GLU A 10 -0.17 -18.28 -15.08
C GLU A 10 0.07 -19.57 -15.84
N PHE A 11 1.02 -20.40 -15.39
CA PHE A 11 1.41 -21.66 -16.06
C PHE A 11 0.94 -22.91 -15.32
N ALA A 12 0.63 -22.79 -14.04
CA ALA A 12 0.18 -23.93 -13.23
C ALA A 12 -0.79 -23.46 -12.13
N GLU A 13 -1.88 -24.19 -11.98
CA GLU A 13 -2.82 -23.96 -10.88
C GLU A 13 -2.26 -24.55 -9.59
N PHE A 14 -2.02 -23.71 -8.60
CA PHE A 14 -1.63 -24.12 -7.25
C PHE A 14 -2.10 -23.10 -6.20
N GLU A 15 -2.51 -23.62 -5.06
CA GLU A 15 -2.83 -22.84 -3.87
C GLU A 15 -1.92 -23.32 -2.74
N CYS A 16 -0.92 -22.54 -2.41
CA CYS A 16 -0.02 -22.82 -1.31
C CYS A 16 0.66 -21.54 -0.83
N THR A 17 1.15 -21.57 0.39
CA THR A 17 1.98 -20.50 0.95
C THR A 17 3.35 -20.44 0.24
N PRO A 18 4.06 -19.30 0.28
CA PRO A 18 5.41 -19.20 -0.27
C PRO A 18 6.38 -20.25 0.29
N GLN A 19 6.25 -20.58 1.57
CA GLN A 19 7.06 -21.61 2.23
C GLN A 19 6.78 -22.98 1.63
N GLU A 20 5.51 -23.38 1.55
CA GLU A 20 5.13 -24.68 0.97
C GLU A 20 5.53 -24.81 -0.49
N PHE A 21 5.45 -23.71 -1.26
CA PHE A 21 5.92 -23.68 -2.63
C PHE A 21 7.44 -23.93 -2.71
N ALA A 22 8.21 -23.22 -1.88
CA ALA A 22 9.67 -23.38 -1.81
C ALA A 22 10.06 -24.82 -1.43
N ASP A 23 9.38 -25.42 -0.46
CA ASP A 23 9.63 -26.78 0.00
C ASP A 23 9.31 -27.81 -1.10
N ARG A 24 8.16 -27.68 -1.76
CA ARG A 24 7.76 -28.57 -2.87
C ARG A 24 8.69 -28.46 -4.07
N MET A 25 9.10 -27.26 -4.45
CA MET A 25 10.05 -27.03 -5.53
C MET A 25 11.41 -27.67 -5.21
N THR A 26 11.89 -27.50 -4.00
CA THR A 26 13.14 -28.11 -3.54
C THR A 26 13.08 -29.64 -3.57
N MET A 27 11.97 -30.22 -3.09
CA MET A 27 11.76 -31.68 -3.11
C MET A 27 11.61 -32.23 -4.52
N SER A 28 11.14 -31.45 -5.49
CA SER A 28 11.03 -31.82 -6.89
C SER A 28 12.33 -31.72 -7.68
N GLY A 29 13.42 -31.26 -7.06
CA GLY A 29 14.74 -31.14 -7.65
C GLY A 29 15.17 -29.73 -8.03
N SER A 30 14.30 -28.73 -7.86
CA SER A 30 14.62 -27.31 -8.09
C SER A 30 14.80 -26.62 -6.76
N LYS A 31 16.04 -26.61 -6.24
CA LYS A 31 16.36 -26.01 -4.94
C LYS A 31 16.00 -24.53 -4.89
N VAL A 32 15.13 -24.17 -3.93
CA VAL A 32 14.84 -22.78 -3.57
C VAL A 32 15.74 -22.41 -2.39
N GLU A 33 16.64 -21.47 -2.59
CA GLU A 33 17.59 -21.05 -1.55
C GLU A 33 16.98 -20.01 -0.61
N THR A 34 16.14 -19.13 -1.14
CA THR A 34 15.45 -18.10 -0.37
C THR A 34 14.18 -17.66 -1.08
N TYR A 35 13.24 -17.13 -0.33
CA TYR A 35 12.09 -16.41 -0.88
C TYR A 35 11.88 -15.10 -0.11
N GLU A 36 11.37 -14.10 -0.80
CA GLU A 36 11.12 -12.76 -0.26
C GLU A 36 9.65 -12.43 -0.50
N CYS A 37 9.00 -11.82 0.48
CA CYS A 37 7.69 -11.22 0.33
C CYS A 37 7.84 -9.71 0.28
N GLU A 38 7.50 -9.07 -0.84
CA GLU A 38 7.64 -7.63 -1.00
C GLU A 38 6.76 -6.83 -0.02
N ALA A 39 5.67 -7.46 0.47
CA ALA A 39 4.78 -6.86 1.45
C ALA A 39 5.20 -7.08 2.91
N ASP A 40 6.31 -7.78 3.17
CA ASP A 40 6.78 -7.99 4.54
C ASP A 40 7.15 -6.65 5.20
N GLY A 41 6.57 -6.43 6.39
CA GLY A 41 6.74 -5.18 7.13
C GLY A 41 5.70 -4.10 6.81
N ILE A 42 4.81 -4.31 5.83
CA ILE A 42 3.70 -3.40 5.55
C ILE A 42 2.46 -3.86 6.30
N LYS A 43 1.94 -3.01 7.17
CA LYS A 43 0.69 -3.26 7.91
C LYS A 43 -0.18 -2.01 7.92
N ASN A 44 -1.50 -2.22 7.81
CA ASN A 44 -2.51 -1.16 7.86
C ASN A 44 -2.32 -0.04 6.82
N VAL A 45 -1.76 -0.40 5.67
CA VAL A 45 -1.71 0.41 4.45
C VAL A 45 -2.80 -0.10 3.52
N VAL A 46 -3.64 0.79 3.04
CA VAL A 46 -4.78 0.46 2.17
C VAL A 46 -4.73 1.30 0.91
N VAL A 47 -5.38 0.84 -0.14
CA VAL A 47 -5.62 1.67 -1.32
C VAL A 47 -6.77 2.61 -0.99
N GLY A 48 -6.54 3.91 -1.14
CA GLY A 48 -7.55 4.94 -0.97
C GLY A 48 -7.82 5.67 -2.28
N LYS A 49 -9.08 6.08 -2.48
CA LYS A 49 -9.47 6.94 -3.60
C LYS A 49 -9.61 8.37 -3.11
N ILE A 50 -8.96 9.30 -3.78
CA ILE A 50 -9.05 10.72 -3.45
C ILE A 50 -10.41 11.26 -3.91
N LEU A 51 -11.21 11.73 -2.97
CA LEU A 51 -12.53 12.32 -3.24
C LEU A 51 -12.44 13.82 -3.42
N GLU A 52 -11.63 14.49 -2.60
CA GLU A 52 -11.50 15.95 -2.59
C GLU A 52 -10.08 16.36 -2.22
N ILE A 53 -9.61 17.46 -2.78
CA ILE A 53 -8.32 18.08 -2.48
C ILE A 53 -8.57 19.56 -2.20
N VAL A 54 -8.19 20.02 -1.01
CA VAL A 54 -8.32 21.41 -0.58
C VAL A 54 -6.94 21.95 -0.17
N PRO A 55 -6.58 23.18 -0.52
CA PRO A 55 -5.35 23.79 -0.03
C PRO A 55 -5.34 23.87 1.50
N HIS A 56 -4.17 23.67 2.09
CA HIS A 56 -4.01 23.80 3.55
C HIS A 56 -4.09 25.28 3.96
N PRO A 57 -4.87 25.65 4.99
CA PRO A 57 -5.08 27.06 5.36
C PRO A 57 -3.79 27.77 5.84
N ASP A 58 -2.86 27.03 6.43
CA ASP A 58 -1.63 27.59 7.00
C ASP A 58 -0.36 27.15 6.25
N SER A 59 -0.47 26.66 5.00
CA SER A 59 0.68 26.21 4.24
C SER A 59 0.43 26.27 2.74
N ASP A 60 1.33 26.93 2.02
CA ASP A 60 1.31 27.02 0.55
C ASP A 60 1.81 25.74 -0.13
N HIS A 61 2.39 24.80 0.62
CA HIS A 61 3.01 23.59 0.11
C HIS A 61 2.28 22.30 0.53
N MET A 62 1.18 22.42 1.27
CA MET A 62 0.41 21.27 1.73
C MET A 62 -1.02 21.34 1.21
N VAL A 63 -1.60 20.17 1.04
CA VAL A 63 -3.02 20.00 0.71
C VAL A 63 -3.69 19.05 1.70
N VAL A 64 -4.96 19.26 1.91
CA VAL A 64 -5.82 18.39 2.72
C VAL A 64 -6.66 17.57 1.76
N CYS A 65 -6.52 16.26 1.85
CA CYS A 65 -7.24 15.30 1.01
C CYS A 65 -8.31 14.57 1.82
N GLN A 66 -9.49 14.41 1.24
CA GLN A 66 -10.49 13.45 1.72
C GLN A 66 -10.31 12.17 0.92
N VAL A 67 -9.96 11.09 1.60
CA VAL A 67 -9.61 9.80 0.99
C VAL A 67 -10.60 8.74 1.44
N ASP A 68 -11.29 8.15 0.48
CA ASP A 68 -12.12 6.98 0.70
C ASP A 68 -11.24 5.73 0.79
N VAL A 69 -11.26 5.09 1.93
CA VAL A 69 -10.46 3.90 2.24
C VAL A 69 -11.33 2.65 2.39
N GLY A 70 -12.55 2.67 1.84
CA GLY A 70 -13.50 1.57 1.94
C GLY A 70 -14.12 1.41 3.34
N ARG A 71 -14.17 2.50 4.12
CA ARG A 71 -14.84 2.57 5.42
C ARG A 71 -16.09 3.44 5.33
N ASP A 72 -16.90 3.47 6.39
CA ASP A 72 -18.15 4.23 6.46
C ASP A 72 -17.98 5.75 6.24
N ALA A 73 -16.78 6.26 6.48
CA ALA A 73 -16.45 7.67 6.28
C ALA A 73 -15.06 7.86 5.67
N PRO A 74 -14.87 8.88 4.81
CA PRO A 74 -13.57 9.22 4.27
C PRO A 74 -12.61 9.66 5.39
N VAL A 75 -11.34 9.41 5.17
CA VAL A 75 -10.26 9.79 6.09
C VAL A 75 -9.59 11.07 5.58
N GLN A 76 -9.51 12.08 6.43
CA GLN A 76 -8.76 13.29 6.14
C GLN A 76 -7.27 13.05 6.29
N ILE A 77 -6.51 13.34 5.24
CA ILE A 77 -5.06 13.19 5.21
C ILE A 77 -4.42 14.48 4.68
N VAL A 78 -3.48 15.01 5.43
CA VAL A 78 -2.67 16.16 5.02
C VAL A 78 -1.40 15.67 4.37
N THR A 79 -1.07 16.19 3.20
CA THR A 79 0.11 15.79 2.43
C THR A 79 0.77 16.98 1.75
N GLY A 80 2.09 16.87 1.52
CA GLY A 80 2.86 17.84 0.72
C GLY A 80 2.98 17.43 -0.76
N ALA A 81 2.33 16.36 -1.20
CA ALA A 81 2.36 15.93 -2.59
C ALA A 81 1.53 16.89 -3.46
N ASN A 82 2.11 17.34 -4.55
CA ASN A 82 1.50 18.31 -5.49
C ASN A 82 1.05 17.67 -6.81
N ASN A 83 1.26 16.38 -6.98
CA ASN A 83 0.94 15.60 -8.19
C ASN A 83 -0.36 14.79 -8.08
N LEU A 84 -1.18 15.08 -7.07
CA LEU A 84 -2.44 14.38 -6.81
C LEU A 84 -3.61 14.99 -7.57
N LYS A 85 -4.54 14.14 -7.98
CA LYS A 85 -5.80 14.53 -8.62
C LYS A 85 -6.97 13.84 -7.93
N VAL A 86 -8.14 14.49 -7.97
CA VAL A 86 -9.38 13.87 -7.52
C VAL A 86 -9.68 12.64 -8.39
N GLY A 87 -9.97 11.53 -7.74
CA GLY A 87 -10.20 10.23 -8.39
C GLY A 87 -8.99 9.31 -8.44
N ASP A 88 -7.79 9.81 -8.09
CA ASP A 88 -6.58 8.98 -8.04
C ASP A 88 -6.69 7.91 -6.95
N LEU A 89 -6.16 6.73 -7.26
CA LEU A 89 -5.95 5.65 -6.30
C LEU A 89 -4.55 5.75 -5.73
N VAL A 90 -4.46 5.85 -4.41
CA VAL A 90 -3.20 6.09 -3.71
C VAL A 90 -3.05 5.17 -2.50
N PRO A 91 -1.83 4.74 -2.18
CA PRO A 91 -1.59 4.03 -0.94
C PRO A 91 -1.73 4.98 0.26
N ALA A 92 -2.64 4.66 1.17
CA ALA A 92 -2.88 5.40 2.39
C ALA A 92 -2.48 4.57 3.61
N ALA A 93 -1.46 5.01 4.33
CA ALA A 93 -1.08 4.46 5.62
C ALA A 93 -1.99 5.05 6.71
N LEU A 94 -2.81 4.21 7.32
CA LEU A 94 -3.76 4.60 8.36
C LEU A 94 -3.09 4.65 9.74
N HIS A 95 -3.86 4.99 10.75
CA HIS A 95 -3.38 4.98 12.13
C HIS A 95 -2.82 3.62 12.53
N VAL A 96 -1.64 3.62 13.16
CA VAL A 96 -0.87 2.40 13.52
C VAL A 96 -0.39 1.59 12.28
N ALA A 97 -0.31 2.22 11.11
CA ALA A 97 0.30 1.58 9.96
C ALA A 97 1.81 1.42 10.17
N LYS A 98 2.33 0.27 9.75
CA LYS A 98 3.77 0.01 9.72
C LYS A 98 4.26 0.03 8.29
N LEU A 99 5.34 0.74 8.07
CA LEU A 99 6.06 0.83 6.80
C LEU A 99 7.36 0.03 6.87
N PRO A 100 7.93 -0.38 5.74
CA PRO A 100 9.24 -0.98 5.69
C PRO A 100 10.27 -0.11 6.43
N GLY A 101 11.20 -0.74 7.15
CA GLY A 101 12.16 -0.02 7.99
C GLY A 101 11.66 0.30 9.40
N GLY A 102 10.48 -0.19 9.80
CA GLY A 102 9.97 -0.04 11.16
C GLY A 102 9.30 1.30 11.47
N LYS A 103 9.07 2.13 10.46
CA LYS A 103 8.37 3.41 10.62
C LYS A 103 6.88 3.15 10.91
N GLU A 104 6.39 3.67 12.03
CA GLU A 104 4.96 3.61 12.39
C GLU A 104 4.29 4.96 12.15
N ILE A 105 3.15 4.92 11.48
CA ILE A 105 2.33 6.11 11.19
C ILE A 105 1.23 6.24 12.23
N ARG A 106 1.15 7.40 12.85
CA ARG A 106 0.13 7.72 13.84
C ARG A 106 -0.69 8.92 13.42
N ARG A 107 -1.93 8.98 13.88
CA ARG A 107 -2.75 10.19 13.76
C ARG A 107 -2.03 11.36 14.41
N GLY A 108 -2.07 12.49 13.75
CA GLY A 108 -1.42 13.70 14.24
C GLY A 108 -2.05 14.96 13.68
N LYS A 109 -1.59 16.10 14.15
CA LYS A 109 -1.94 17.40 13.59
C LYS A 109 -0.75 17.96 12.84
N LEU A 110 -0.98 18.37 11.60
CA LEU A 110 0.01 19.05 10.79
C LEU A 110 -0.45 20.50 10.62
N ARG A 111 0.30 21.41 11.25
CA ARG A 111 -0.01 22.87 11.29
C ARG A 111 -1.47 23.15 11.66
N GLY A 112 -1.97 22.49 12.72
CA GLY A 112 -3.33 22.69 13.24
C GLY A 112 -4.42 21.88 12.57
N VAL A 113 -4.17 21.28 11.41
CA VAL A 113 -5.13 20.40 10.70
C VAL A 113 -4.88 18.93 11.04
N GLU A 114 -5.94 18.25 11.40
CA GLU A 114 -5.88 16.84 11.79
C GLU A 114 -5.66 15.93 10.57
N SER A 115 -4.71 14.99 10.67
CA SER A 115 -4.44 13.98 9.66
C SER A 115 -4.63 12.59 10.25
N GLY A 116 -5.52 11.82 9.66
CA GLY A 116 -5.84 10.45 10.07
C GLY A 116 -4.84 9.39 9.60
N GLY A 117 -3.86 9.79 8.78
CA GLY A 117 -2.86 8.91 8.20
C GLY A 117 -1.86 9.67 7.34
N MET A 118 -1.18 8.95 6.47
CA MET A 118 -0.20 9.48 5.53
C MET A 118 -0.39 8.85 4.14
N LEU A 119 -0.30 9.65 3.09
CA LEU A 119 -0.18 9.11 1.73
C LEU A 119 1.27 8.67 1.50
N CYS A 120 1.44 7.47 0.97
CA CYS A 120 2.75 6.88 0.74
C CYS A 120 3.07 6.85 -0.75
N SER A 121 4.34 7.04 -1.08
CA SER A 121 4.87 6.74 -2.40
C SER A 121 5.28 5.26 -2.50
N LEU A 122 5.42 4.75 -3.71
CA LEU A 122 5.91 3.37 -3.94
C LEU A 122 7.29 3.16 -3.32
N SER A 123 8.16 4.15 -3.41
CA SER A 123 9.50 4.08 -2.82
C SER A 123 9.48 4.01 -1.30
N GLU A 124 8.54 4.68 -0.64
CA GLU A 124 8.37 4.59 0.82
C GLU A 124 7.83 3.22 1.26
N LEU A 125 7.12 2.53 0.38
CA LEU A 125 6.67 1.16 0.59
C LEU A 125 7.73 0.12 0.21
N GLY A 126 8.85 0.53 -0.37
CA GLY A 126 9.90 -0.36 -0.86
C GLY A 126 9.48 -1.17 -2.09
N LEU A 127 8.45 -0.73 -2.82
CA LEU A 127 7.89 -1.41 -3.98
C LEU A 127 8.39 -0.75 -5.27
N THR A 128 8.70 -1.57 -6.28
CA THR A 128 9.14 -1.11 -7.61
C THR A 128 8.01 -0.99 -8.61
N ALA A 129 6.96 -1.81 -8.46
CA ALA A 129 5.73 -1.74 -9.24
C ALA A 129 4.53 -2.02 -8.34
N PHE A 130 3.44 -1.32 -8.57
CA PHE A 130 2.24 -1.43 -7.77
C PHE A 130 1.01 -1.33 -8.66
N CYS A 131 0.16 -2.33 -8.64
CA CYS A 131 -1.16 -2.27 -9.25
C CYS A 131 -2.19 -1.98 -8.16
N LEU A 132 -2.81 -0.81 -8.24
CA LEU A 132 -3.87 -0.41 -7.32
C LEU A 132 -5.21 -0.82 -7.90
N ILE A 133 -5.91 -1.74 -7.25
CA ILE A 133 -7.23 -2.20 -7.65
C ILE A 133 -8.26 -1.72 -6.64
N TRP A 134 -9.30 -1.08 -7.14
CA TRP A 134 -10.46 -0.68 -6.36
C TRP A 134 -11.67 -1.51 -6.79
N GLU A 135 -12.11 -2.42 -5.96
CA GLU A 135 -13.29 -3.25 -6.23
C GLU A 135 -14.41 -2.97 -5.22
N ASN A 136 -15.59 -2.66 -5.73
CA ASN A 136 -16.85 -2.54 -4.96
C ASN A 136 -16.77 -1.65 -3.70
N GLY A 137 -16.01 -0.56 -3.75
CA GLY A 137 -15.86 0.35 -2.62
C GLY A 137 -14.94 -0.16 -1.51
N ASN A 138 -14.35 -1.33 -1.67
CA ASN A 138 -13.34 -1.86 -0.76
C ASN A 138 -11.96 -1.78 -1.40
N ALA A 139 -10.97 -1.39 -0.59
CA ALA A 139 -9.59 -1.41 -1.00
C ALA A 139 -9.10 -2.86 -1.02
N ALA A 140 -8.91 -3.42 -2.21
CA ALA A 140 -8.31 -4.74 -2.37
C ALA A 140 -6.79 -4.60 -2.51
N HIS A 141 -6.06 -5.32 -1.68
CA HIS A 141 -4.62 -5.44 -1.80
C HIS A 141 -4.29 -6.51 -2.83
N GLN A 142 -3.78 -6.10 -3.98
CA GLN A 142 -2.99 -7.01 -4.81
C GLN A 142 -1.66 -6.34 -5.09
N VAL A 143 -0.63 -6.86 -4.45
CA VAL A 143 0.76 -6.64 -4.80
C VAL A 143 1.09 -7.66 -5.87
N GLN A 144 1.33 -7.20 -7.08
CA GLN A 144 1.90 -8.04 -8.15
C GLN A 144 3.40 -7.85 -8.21
#